data_a64b7f980deba58afcb9bc5b0251c1b3
#
_entry.id   a64b7f980deba58afcb9bc5b0251c1b3
#
_cell.length_a   1.000
_cell.length_b   1.000
_cell.length_c   1.000
_cell.angle_alpha   90.00
_cell.angle_beta   90.00
_cell.angle_gamma   90.00
#
_symmetry.space_group_name_H-M   'P 1'
#
loop_
_entity.id
_entity.type
_entity.pdbx_description
1 polymer ?
#
loop_
_entity_poly.entity_id
_entity_poly.type
_entity_poly.pdbx_seq_one_letter_code
_entity_poly.pdbx_strand_id
1 'polypeptide(L)'
;FLEGRFSEEQMDNFRREVDGGGLSSYPHPWLMPDYWQFPTVSMGLGPIQAIYQAHVMRYLSARGLVARGDRKVWAFLGDGECDEPESLGAISLAGREQLENLIFVVNCNLQRLDGPVRGNGKIMQELEGVFRGAGWNVIKVVWGRHWDRLIEKDTTGLLIKRMDEVCDGELQNYKFNGGAYPREHFFGKYPELLELVADMTDEQIMYLNRGGHDPYKVYAAYAEATAHKGQPTVILAHTVKGYGLGGAGEAANDTHSVKKLDIDSLRGFRDRFGIPIADDQLEKVPYYRPAEDSPEIEYMRRRRASLGGSLPARKADFNAMQTPPLKTFAKQLESSGEREISTTMAFVRVLSTLIKDKSIGSSIVPIVPDEARTFGMEGMFRQLGIYTSEGQKYVPHDHQQIMYYKEDKKGVILEEGINEAGAMSAWLALATAYSTSSCPMIPFYIFYSMFGFQRIGDLAWAAGDSQARGFLIGATAGRTTLNGEGLQHQDGHSHILANTIPNCRSYDAAYSYELA
;
A
#
# COMPACT_ATOMS: atom_id res chain seq x y z
N PHE A 1 -3.31 -16.99 16.01
CA PHE A 1 -3.46 -18.28 16.72
C PHE A 1 -2.13 -18.71 17.35
N LEU A 2 -1.06 -18.88 16.57
CA LEU A 2 0.25 -19.32 17.09
C LEU A 2 0.83 -18.41 18.18
N GLU A 3 0.57 -17.11 18.12
CA GLU A 3 0.97 -16.14 19.14
C GLU A 3 0.04 -16.13 20.39
N GLY A 4 -1.00 -16.96 20.41
CA GLY A 4 -1.98 -17.00 21.50
C GLY A 4 -2.98 -15.86 21.52
N ARG A 5 -3.13 -15.10 20.41
CA ARG A 5 -4.05 -13.96 20.31
C ARG A 5 -5.49 -14.35 19.97
N PHE A 6 -5.68 -15.52 19.41
CA PHE A 6 -6.98 -16.08 19.01
C PHE A 6 -7.14 -17.51 19.50
N SER A 7 -8.34 -17.87 19.92
CA SER A 7 -8.74 -19.24 20.24
C SER A 7 -9.12 -20.02 18.97
N GLU A 8 -9.22 -21.35 19.09
CA GLU A 8 -9.75 -22.21 18.03
C GLU A 8 -11.19 -21.83 17.66
N GLU A 9 -12.03 -21.54 18.65
CA GLU A 9 -13.41 -21.10 18.43
C GLU A 9 -13.48 -19.79 17.60
N GLN A 10 -12.60 -18.84 17.89
CA GLN A 10 -12.51 -17.62 17.08
C GLN A 10 -12.04 -17.91 15.64
N MET A 11 -11.13 -18.86 15.46
CA MET A 11 -10.66 -19.29 14.14
C MET A 11 -11.77 -20.03 13.36
N ASP A 12 -12.59 -20.86 14.04
CA ASP A 12 -13.75 -21.52 13.43
C ASP A 12 -14.81 -20.53 12.94
N ASN A 13 -14.87 -19.37 13.59
CA ASN A 13 -15.75 -18.27 13.21
C ASN A 13 -15.09 -17.24 12.27
N PHE A 14 -13.99 -17.59 11.62
CA PHE A 14 -13.41 -16.74 10.58
C PHE A 14 -14.41 -16.49 9.43
N ARG A 15 -14.52 -15.25 8.99
CA ARG A 15 -15.47 -14.80 7.95
C ARG A 15 -16.96 -14.88 8.38
N ARG A 16 -17.23 -14.79 9.68
CA ARG A 16 -18.60 -14.76 10.23
C ARG A 16 -18.88 -13.50 11.04
N GLU A 17 -18.35 -12.38 10.59
CA GLU A 17 -18.49 -11.09 11.27
C GLU A 17 -19.95 -10.61 11.38
N VAL A 18 -20.81 -11.00 10.44
CA VAL A 18 -22.25 -10.62 10.45
C VAL A 18 -23.01 -11.29 11.60
N ASP A 19 -22.67 -12.53 11.91
CA ASP A 19 -23.32 -13.31 12.97
C ASP A 19 -22.80 -12.92 14.37
N GLY A 20 -21.78 -12.07 14.43
CA GLY A 20 -21.13 -11.62 15.66
C GLY A 20 -20.11 -12.62 16.24
N GLY A 21 -19.06 -12.10 16.83
CA GLY A 21 -18.02 -12.90 17.49
C GLY A 21 -17.01 -13.61 16.58
N GLY A 22 -17.13 -13.46 15.25
CA GLY A 22 -16.21 -14.00 14.28
C GLY A 22 -15.05 -13.04 13.95
N LEU A 23 -13.97 -13.58 13.36
CA LEU A 23 -12.88 -12.77 12.81
C LEU A 23 -13.32 -12.19 11.48
N SER A 24 -12.88 -10.96 11.19
CA SER A 24 -13.20 -10.27 9.94
C SER A 24 -12.66 -11.02 8.71
N SER A 25 -13.44 -11.02 7.62
CA SER A 25 -13.07 -11.64 6.34
C SER A 25 -11.80 -11.03 5.75
N TYR A 26 -11.62 -9.73 5.94
CA TYR A 26 -10.49 -8.93 5.50
C TYR A 26 -10.00 -8.03 6.63
N PRO A 27 -8.76 -7.53 6.58
CA PRO A 27 -8.30 -6.50 7.49
C PRO A 27 -9.26 -5.32 7.53
N HIS A 28 -9.81 -5.00 8.71
CA HIS A 28 -10.78 -3.92 8.85
C HIS A 28 -10.73 -3.27 10.25
N PRO A 29 -10.37 -1.97 10.35
CA PRO A 29 -10.23 -1.29 11.64
C PRO A 29 -11.51 -1.15 12.47
N TRP A 30 -12.69 -1.15 11.86
CA TRP A 30 -13.96 -1.11 12.58
C TRP A 30 -14.34 -2.46 13.19
N LEU A 31 -14.02 -3.56 12.49
CA LEU A 31 -14.35 -4.92 12.95
C LEU A 31 -13.34 -5.44 13.96
N MET A 32 -12.07 -5.03 13.84
CA MET A 32 -10.99 -5.42 14.75
C MET A 32 -10.13 -4.18 15.11
N PRO A 33 -10.66 -3.25 15.94
CA PRO A 33 -10.09 -1.91 16.15
C PRO A 33 -8.73 -1.89 16.85
N ASP A 34 -8.41 -2.91 17.64
CA ASP A 34 -7.11 -3.04 18.34
C ASP A 34 -6.08 -3.84 17.53
N TYR A 35 -6.51 -4.35 16.37
CA TYR A 35 -5.69 -5.25 15.54
C TYR A 35 -5.28 -4.61 14.23
N TRP A 36 -6.23 -4.18 13.38
CA TRP A 36 -5.95 -3.69 12.03
C TRP A 36 -5.82 -2.17 11.97
N GLN A 37 -4.77 -1.69 11.30
CA GLN A 37 -4.56 -0.26 11.02
C GLN A 37 -5.29 0.18 9.74
N PHE A 38 -5.25 -0.65 8.70
CA PHE A 38 -5.75 -0.33 7.37
C PHE A 38 -6.68 -1.41 6.85
N PRO A 39 -7.73 -1.06 6.09
CA PRO A 39 -8.43 -2.01 5.26
C PRO A 39 -7.58 -2.38 4.04
N THR A 40 -7.78 -3.57 3.45
CA THR A 40 -7.00 -4.04 2.30
C THR A 40 -7.87 -4.69 1.22
N VAL A 41 -9.12 -4.29 1.08
CA VAL A 41 -10.06 -4.94 0.16
C VAL A 41 -9.92 -4.45 -1.28
N SER A 42 -9.77 -3.14 -1.49
CA SER A 42 -9.72 -2.58 -2.83
C SER A 42 -8.31 -2.67 -3.41
N MET A 43 -8.20 -3.38 -4.55
CA MET A 43 -6.93 -3.58 -5.24
C MET A 43 -6.37 -2.24 -5.73
N GLY A 44 -5.05 -2.07 -5.65
CA GLY A 44 -4.34 -0.84 -6.00
C GLY A 44 -4.24 0.19 -4.89
N LEU A 45 -5.17 0.26 -3.94
CA LEU A 45 -5.13 1.23 -2.85
C LEU A 45 -4.05 0.94 -1.83
N GLY A 46 -3.76 -0.33 -1.54
CA GLY A 46 -2.67 -0.73 -0.65
C GLY A 46 -1.30 -0.16 -1.07
N PRO A 47 -0.86 -0.38 -2.31
CA PRO A 47 0.38 0.17 -2.84
C PRO A 47 0.49 1.69 -2.74
N ILE A 48 -0.50 2.45 -3.24
CA ILE A 48 -0.43 3.91 -3.20
C ILE A 48 -0.44 4.44 -1.76
N GLN A 49 -1.29 3.88 -0.88
CA GLN A 49 -1.32 4.25 0.53
C GLN A 49 0.00 3.94 1.24
N ALA A 50 0.66 2.83 0.92
CA ALA A 50 1.96 2.48 1.49
C ALA A 50 3.06 3.49 1.10
N ILE A 51 3.06 3.98 -0.15
CA ILE A 51 3.96 5.03 -0.60
C ILE A 51 3.76 6.29 0.26
N TYR A 52 2.52 6.75 0.38
CA TYR A 52 2.23 7.97 1.14
C TYR A 52 2.39 7.78 2.65
N GLN A 53 2.14 6.59 3.18
CA GLN A 53 2.47 6.28 4.57
C GLN A 53 3.98 6.41 4.84
N ALA A 54 4.82 5.89 3.95
CA ALA A 54 6.28 6.01 4.05
C ALA A 54 6.74 7.48 3.90
N HIS A 55 6.13 8.22 2.97
CA HIS A 55 6.40 9.65 2.75
C HIS A 55 6.02 10.50 3.96
N VAL A 56 4.82 10.31 4.51
CA VAL A 56 4.34 11.04 5.70
C VAL A 56 5.18 10.71 6.95
N MET A 57 5.65 9.48 7.12
CA MET A 57 6.57 9.17 8.22
C MET A 57 7.85 10.01 8.14
N ARG A 58 8.40 10.23 6.94
CA ARG A 58 9.57 11.11 6.74
C ARG A 58 9.23 12.57 6.95
N TYR A 59 8.08 13.01 6.43
CA TYR A 59 7.55 14.36 6.62
C TYR A 59 7.40 14.72 8.11
N LEU A 60 6.75 13.88 8.90
CA LEU A 60 6.59 14.10 10.34
C LEU A 60 7.92 14.17 11.07
N SER A 61 8.86 13.31 10.67
CA SER A 61 10.22 13.32 11.23
C SER A 61 11.01 14.57 10.84
N ALA A 62 10.95 14.99 9.59
CA ALA A 62 11.62 16.20 9.09
C ALA A 62 11.12 17.47 9.81
N ARG A 63 9.85 17.52 10.14
CA ARG A 63 9.24 18.57 10.95
C ARG A 63 9.55 18.48 12.45
N GLY A 64 10.18 17.39 12.90
CA GLY A 64 10.49 17.16 14.31
C GLY A 64 9.28 16.78 15.16
N LEU A 65 8.16 16.37 14.57
CA LEU A 65 6.93 15.96 15.25
C LEU A 65 7.02 14.52 15.78
N VAL A 66 7.77 13.68 15.10
CA VAL A 66 8.03 12.28 15.48
C VAL A 66 9.52 12.02 15.39
N ALA A 67 10.07 11.25 16.32
CA ALA A 67 11.48 10.86 16.24
C ALA A 67 11.75 10.02 14.98
N ARG A 68 12.88 10.29 14.33
CA ARG A 68 13.31 9.46 13.20
C ARG A 68 13.70 8.08 13.73
N GLY A 69 12.98 7.06 13.28
CA GLY A 69 13.27 5.65 13.54
C GLY A 69 13.68 4.93 12.26
N ASP A 70 13.93 3.64 12.40
CA ASP A 70 14.24 2.71 11.30
C ASP A 70 13.02 1.90 10.83
N ARG A 71 11.82 2.29 11.27
CA ARG A 71 10.56 1.64 10.87
C ARG A 71 10.41 1.63 9.35
N LYS A 72 9.99 0.50 8.84
CA LYS A 72 9.72 0.28 7.42
C LYS A 72 8.22 0.17 7.17
N VAL A 73 7.80 0.56 5.98
CA VAL A 73 6.48 0.27 5.43
C VAL A 73 6.66 -0.86 4.43
N TRP A 74 5.91 -1.93 4.64
CA TRP A 74 5.89 -3.09 3.75
C TRP A 74 4.52 -3.17 3.07
N ALA A 75 4.51 -3.32 1.75
CA ALA A 75 3.31 -3.61 0.99
C ALA A 75 3.47 -4.94 0.25
N PHE A 76 2.50 -5.83 0.43
CA PHE A 76 2.42 -7.10 -0.29
C PHE A 76 1.30 -6.97 -1.32
N LEU A 77 1.63 -7.13 -2.58
CA LEU A 77 0.69 -6.95 -3.68
C LEU A 77 0.83 -8.04 -4.72
N GLY A 78 -0.21 -8.27 -5.52
CA GLY A 78 -0.19 -9.21 -6.63
C GLY A 78 0.36 -8.59 -7.91
N ASP A 79 0.90 -9.42 -8.79
CA ASP A 79 1.31 -9.01 -10.14
C ASP A 79 0.10 -8.56 -10.99
N GLY A 80 -1.04 -9.24 -10.87
CA GLY A 80 -2.29 -8.82 -11.49
C GLY A 80 -2.88 -7.55 -10.90
N GLU A 81 -2.63 -7.25 -9.62
CA GLU A 81 -3.01 -5.99 -8.98
C GLU A 81 -2.27 -4.79 -9.57
N CYS A 82 -1.11 -5.01 -10.19
CA CYS A 82 -0.38 -3.95 -10.87
C CYS A 82 -1.06 -3.45 -12.16
N ASP A 83 -2.15 -4.07 -12.59
CA ASP A 83 -3.02 -3.54 -13.65
C ASP A 83 -3.86 -2.35 -13.17
N GLU A 84 -4.07 -2.19 -11.84
CA GLU A 84 -4.73 -1.01 -11.28
C GLU A 84 -3.82 0.20 -11.37
N PRO A 85 -4.30 1.35 -11.91
CA PRO A 85 -3.49 2.56 -12.05
C PRO A 85 -2.88 3.05 -10.73
N GLU A 86 -3.59 2.90 -9.62
CA GLU A 86 -3.16 3.31 -8.29
C GLU A 86 -1.96 2.51 -7.80
N SER A 87 -1.81 1.25 -8.21
CA SER A 87 -0.66 0.41 -7.84
C SER A 87 0.66 0.99 -8.30
N LEU A 88 0.68 1.64 -9.45
CA LEU A 88 1.87 2.23 -10.07
C LEU A 88 1.84 3.76 -10.07
N GLY A 89 0.73 4.37 -9.65
CA GLY A 89 0.47 5.80 -9.82
C GLY A 89 1.45 6.75 -9.11
N ALA A 90 2.08 6.32 -8.02
CA ALA A 90 2.98 7.15 -7.23
C ALA A 90 4.40 6.58 -7.08
N ILE A 91 4.77 5.55 -7.83
CA ILE A 91 6.11 4.92 -7.70
C ILE A 91 7.25 5.88 -8.05
N SER A 92 7.04 6.81 -8.98
CA SER A 92 8.02 7.84 -9.33
C SER A 92 8.23 8.86 -8.21
N LEU A 93 7.18 9.18 -7.43
CA LEU A 93 7.33 9.98 -6.21
C LEU A 93 8.21 9.25 -5.21
N ALA A 94 7.96 7.97 -4.97
CA ALA A 94 8.76 7.18 -4.02
C ALA A 94 10.24 7.16 -4.39
N GLY A 95 10.57 7.00 -5.68
CA GLY A 95 11.95 7.07 -6.17
C GLY A 95 12.56 8.46 -6.02
N ARG A 96 11.85 9.52 -6.45
CA ARG A 96 12.30 10.91 -6.35
C ARG A 96 12.54 11.34 -4.90
N GLU A 97 11.65 10.97 -4.00
CA GLU A 97 11.76 11.25 -2.57
C GLU A 97 12.71 10.27 -1.85
N GLN A 98 13.30 9.31 -2.57
CA GLN A 98 14.25 8.33 -2.02
C GLN A 98 13.71 7.61 -0.77
N LEU A 99 12.49 7.09 -0.82
CA LEU A 99 11.81 6.49 0.32
C LEU A 99 12.44 5.15 0.73
N GLU A 100 13.64 5.18 1.30
CA GLU A 100 14.37 3.98 1.77
C GLU A 100 13.66 3.19 2.88
N ASN A 101 12.60 3.75 3.43
CA ASN A 101 11.74 3.12 4.41
C ASN A 101 10.53 2.39 3.79
N LEU A 102 10.48 2.25 2.46
CA LEU A 102 9.42 1.58 1.72
C LEU A 102 9.94 0.32 1.02
N ILE A 103 9.24 -0.78 1.22
CA ILE A 103 9.53 -2.07 0.58
C ILE A 103 8.24 -2.65 0.02
N PHE A 104 8.22 -2.92 -1.28
CA PHE A 104 7.16 -3.67 -1.94
C PHE A 104 7.59 -5.13 -2.13
N VAL A 105 6.65 -6.05 -1.93
CA VAL A 105 6.81 -7.46 -2.30
C VAL A 105 5.70 -7.81 -3.26
N VAL A 106 6.04 -7.94 -4.53
CA VAL A 106 5.09 -8.35 -5.57
C VAL A 106 5.07 -9.86 -5.67
N ASN A 107 3.94 -10.46 -5.34
CA ASN A 107 3.70 -11.89 -5.48
C ASN A 107 3.39 -12.22 -6.95
N CYS A 108 4.45 -12.54 -7.72
CA CYS A 108 4.34 -12.83 -9.13
C CYS A 108 3.99 -14.31 -9.33
N ASN A 109 2.72 -14.65 -9.16
CA ASN A 109 2.22 -15.99 -9.47
C ASN A 109 1.82 -16.15 -10.95
N LEU A 110 1.91 -15.07 -11.74
CA LEU A 110 1.68 -14.96 -13.18
C LEU A 110 0.21 -15.16 -13.59
N GLN A 111 -0.72 -15.27 -12.64
CA GLN A 111 -2.13 -15.59 -12.90
C GLN A 111 -3.08 -14.58 -12.27
N ARG A 112 -4.11 -14.21 -13.02
CA ARG A 112 -5.34 -13.57 -12.56
C ARG A 112 -6.39 -14.63 -12.20
N LEU A 113 -7.66 -14.22 -12.07
CA LEU A 113 -8.76 -15.16 -11.82
C LEU A 113 -9.02 -16.04 -13.05
N ASP A 114 -9.04 -15.45 -14.23
CA ASP A 114 -9.43 -16.10 -15.47
C ASP A 114 -8.27 -16.77 -16.23
N GLY A 115 -7.03 -16.47 -15.88
CA GLY A 115 -5.86 -16.98 -16.60
C GLY A 115 -4.58 -16.20 -16.31
N PRO A 116 -3.57 -16.29 -17.19
CA PRO A 116 -2.31 -15.59 -17.03
C PRO A 116 -2.46 -14.06 -17.01
N VAL A 117 -1.59 -13.36 -16.24
CA VAL A 117 -1.53 -11.89 -16.26
C VAL A 117 -1.06 -11.38 -17.61
N ARG A 118 0.00 -11.96 -18.15
CA ARG A 118 0.60 -11.57 -19.44
C ARG A 118 0.84 -12.76 -20.39
N GLY A 119 0.11 -13.80 -20.34
CA GLY A 119 0.16 -15.02 -21.16
C GLY A 119 1.35 -15.16 -22.13
N ASN A 120 1.35 -14.39 -23.20
CA ASN A 120 2.41 -14.32 -24.22
C ASN A 120 3.57 -13.40 -23.84
N GLY A 121 3.49 -12.67 -22.75
CA GLY A 121 4.49 -11.74 -22.25
C GLY A 121 5.21 -12.24 -21.02
N LYS A 122 5.84 -11.30 -20.29
CA LYS A 122 6.62 -11.55 -19.09
C LYS A 122 6.40 -10.42 -18.09
N ILE A 123 5.44 -10.58 -17.19
CA ILE A 123 5.05 -9.53 -16.24
C ILE A 123 6.21 -9.12 -15.31
N MET A 124 7.07 -10.05 -14.91
CA MET A 124 8.20 -9.71 -14.04
C MET A 124 9.21 -8.79 -14.71
N GLN A 125 9.49 -8.97 -16.00
CA GLN A 125 10.39 -8.10 -16.76
C GLN A 125 9.74 -6.75 -17.02
N GLU A 126 8.42 -6.71 -17.29
CA GLU A 126 7.66 -5.48 -17.41
C GLU A 126 7.75 -4.66 -16.11
N LEU A 127 7.42 -5.26 -14.98
CA LEU A 127 7.50 -4.59 -13.68
C LEU A 127 8.93 -4.19 -13.29
N GLU A 128 9.93 -5.02 -13.59
CA GLU A 128 11.33 -4.64 -13.38
C GLU A 128 11.68 -3.35 -14.13
N GLY A 129 11.28 -3.26 -15.40
CA GLY A 129 11.52 -2.06 -16.22
C GLY A 129 10.84 -0.82 -15.64
N VAL A 130 9.58 -0.96 -15.23
CA VAL A 130 8.77 0.12 -14.64
C VAL A 130 9.39 0.63 -13.33
N PHE A 131 9.72 -0.26 -12.38
CA PHE A 131 10.29 0.13 -11.09
C PHE A 131 11.71 0.69 -11.22
N ARG A 132 12.57 0.10 -12.07
CA ARG A 132 13.91 0.64 -12.32
C ARG A 132 13.83 2.03 -12.94
N GLY A 133 12.94 2.23 -13.93
CA GLY A 133 12.71 3.53 -14.54
C GLY A 133 12.21 4.59 -13.55
N ALA A 134 11.50 4.18 -12.52
CA ALA A 134 11.06 5.05 -11.44
C ALA A 134 12.10 5.27 -10.32
N GLY A 135 13.32 4.74 -10.44
CA GLY A 135 14.39 4.94 -9.47
C GLY A 135 14.38 4.01 -8.26
N TRP A 136 13.73 2.85 -8.35
CA TRP A 136 13.69 1.85 -7.30
C TRP A 136 14.85 0.86 -7.39
N ASN A 137 15.31 0.37 -6.25
CA ASN A 137 16.09 -0.86 -6.14
C ASN A 137 15.18 -2.07 -6.41
N VAL A 138 15.54 -2.93 -7.37
CA VAL A 138 14.75 -4.09 -7.78
C VAL A 138 15.50 -5.37 -7.48
N ILE A 139 14.89 -6.22 -6.66
CA ILE A 139 15.38 -7.57 -6.32
C ILE A 139 14.44 -8.59 -6.96
N LYS A 140 14.96 -9.46 -7.82
CA LYS A 140 14.17 -10.55 -8.43
C LYS A 140 14.48 -11.88 -7.75
N VAL A 141 13.43 -12.56 -7.27
CA VAL A 141 13.51 -13.89 -6.64
C VAL A 141 12.78 -14.89 -7.53
N VAL A 142 13.44 -15.27 -8.63
CA VAL A 142 12.80 -16.04 -9.73
C VAL A 142 12.91 -17.54 -9.52
N TRP A 143 14.14 -18.04 -9.36
CA TRP A 143 14.45 -19.45 -9.31
C TRP A 143 14.90 -19.87 -7.91
N GLY A 144 14.40 -21.02 -7.44
CA GLY A 144 14.79 -21.59 -6.16
C GLY A 144 16.22 -22.14 -6.20
N ARG A 145 16.82 -22.39 -5.04
CA ARG A 145 18.22 -22.83 -4.89
C ARG A 145 18.59 -24.12 -5.64
N HIS A 146 17.61 -24.97 -5.93
CA HIS A 146 17.87 -26.21 -6.68
C HIS A 146 18.23 -25.94 -8.15
N TRP A 147 17.86 -24.80 -8.71
CA TRP A 147 18.27 -24.34 -10.02
C TRP A 147 19.74 -23.90 -10.05
N ASP A 148 20.29 -23.46 -8.92
CA ASP A 148 21.66 -22.91 -8.86
C ASP A 148 22.67 -23.95 -9.38
N ARG A 149 22.51 -25.24 -9.01
CA ARG A 149 23.37 -26.32 -9.48
C ARG A 149 23.29 -26.55 -11.00
N LEU A 150 22.12 -26.37 -11.60
CA LEU A 150 21.94 -26.48 -13.04
C LEU A 150 22.58 -25.31 -13.76
N ILE A 151 22.40 -24.09 -13.21
CA ILE A 151 23.03 -22.87 -13.74
C ILE A 151 24.55 -22.95 -13.66
N GLU A 152 25.12 -23.47 -12.56
CA GLU A 152 26.56 -23.69 -12.40
C GLU A 152 27.14 -24.75 -13.37
N LYS A 153 26.34 -25.77 -13.70
CA LYS A 153 26.72 -26.81 -14.67
C LYS A 153 26.62 -26.36 -16.12
N ASP A 154 25.78 -25.36 -16.41
CA ASP A 154 25.59 -24.85 -17.78
C ASP A 154 26.75 -23.96 -18.21
N THR A 155 27.75 -24.57 -18.84
CA THR A 155 28.91 -23.85 -19.40
C THR A 155 28.62 -23.18 -20.74
N THR A 156 27.44 -23.42 -21.32
CA THR A 156 27.04 -22.92 -22.65
C THR A 156 26.21 -21.62 -22.57
N GLY A 157 25.59 -21.34 -21.43
CA GLY A 157 24.61 -20.26 -21.25
C GLY A 157 23.24 -20.55 -21.87
N LEU A 158 23.02 -21.77 -22.38
CA LEU A 158 21.74 -22.15 -23.01
C LEU A 158 20.60 -22.23 -22.00
N LEU A 159 20.88 -22.57 -20.74
CA LEU A 159 19.84 -22.60 -19.71
C LEU A 159 19.29 -21.20 -19.44
N ILE A 160 20.15 -20.21 -19.28
CA ILE A 160 19.76 -18.81 -19.10
C ILE A 160 19.01 -18.31 -20.32
N LYS A 161 19.52 -18.59 -21.53
CA LYS A 161 18.83 -18.27 -22.78
C LYS A 161 17.43 -18.86 -22.83
N ARG A 162 17.29 -20.16 -22.45
CA ARG A 162 15.98 -20.83 -22.42
C ARG A 162 15.03 -20.21 -21.40
N MET A 163 15.52 -19.85 -20.22
CA MET A 163 14.75 -19.12 -19.22
C MET A 163 14.25 -17.77 -19.75
N ASP A 164 15.06 -17.10 -20.56
CA ASP A 164 14.68 -15.81 -21.20
C ASP A 164 13.72 -15.98 -22.39
N GLU A 165 13.66 -17.13 -23.03
CA GLU A 165 12.73 -17.41 -24.12
C GLU A 165 11.31 -17.70 -23.64
N VAL A 166 11.14 -18.21 -22.43
CA VAL A 166 9.85 -18.69 -21.90
C VAL A 166 8.91 -17.55 -21.57
N CYS A 167 7.67 -17.61 -22.04
CA CYS A 167 6.61 -16.68 -21.64
C CYS A 167 5.86 -17.19 -20.39
N ASP A 168 5.06 -16.30 -19.77
CA ASP A 168 4.35 -16.58 -18.52
C ASP A 168 3.37 -17.78 -18.64
N GLY A 169 2.69 -17.91 -19.76
CA GLY A 169 1.79 -19.03 -20.01
C GLY A 169 2.49 -20.39 -20.06
N GLU A 170 3.72 -20.45 -20.62
CA GLU A 170 4.52 -21.67 -20.60
C GLU A 170 5.00 -22.01 -19.17
N LEU A 171 5.39 -20.99 -18.37
CA LEU A 171 5.80 -21.21 -16.99
C LEU A 171 4.68 -21.81 -16.13
N GLN A 172 3.43 -21.43 -16.38
CA GLN A 172 2.26 -22.03 -15.76
C GLN A 172 2.13 -23.50 -16.17
N ASN A 173 2.20 -23.80 -17.48
CA ASN A 173 2.08 -25.16 -18.02
C ASN A 173 3.14 -26.11 -17.48
N TYR A 174 4.39 -25.63 -17.31
CA TYR A 174 5.49 -26.45 -16.75
C TYR A 174 5.24 -26.85 -15.30
N LYS A 175 4.40 -26.12 -14.58
CA LYS A 175 4.05 -26.49 -13.21
C LYS A 175 2.78 -27.34 -13.13
N PHE A 176 1.79 -27.05 -13.99
CA PHE A 176 0.52 -27.75 -14.01
C PHE A 176 0.61 -29.19 -14.51
N ASN A 177 1.40 -29.45 -15.57
CA ASN A 177 1.42 -30.73 -16.27
C ASN A 177 2.39 -31.78 -15.73
N GLY A 178 3.02 -31.54 -14.58
CA GLY A 178 3.98 -32.50 -14.00
C GLY A 178 5.36 -32.46 -14.65
N GLY A 179 6.33 -33.23 -14.09
CA GLY A 179 7.75 -33.14 -14.43
C GLY A 179 8.15 -33.61 -15.83
N ALA A 180 7.38 -34.53 -16.43
CA ALA A 180 7.63 -34.99 -17.80
C ALA A 180 7.45 -33.84 -18.81
N TYR A 181 6.47 -32.97 -18.58
CA TYR A 181 6.17 -31.87 -19.47
C TYR A 181 7.32 -30.84 -19.57
N PRO A 182 7.88 -30.27 -18.49
CA PRO A 182 9.05 -29.43 -18.59
C PRO A 182 10.31 -30.17 -19.06
N ARG A 183 10.46 -31.46 -18.83
CA ARG A 183 11.53 -32.22 -19.43
C ARG A 183 11.49 -32.15 -20.96
N GLU A 184 10.32 -32.40 -21.54
CA GLU A 184 10.11 -32.38 -23.00
C GLU A 184 10.12 -30.94 -23.55
N HIS A 185 9.33 -30.04 -22.98
CA HIS A 185 9.03 -28.75 -23.60
C HIS A 185 9.94 -27.60 -23.12
N PHE A 186 10.58 -27.70 -21.96
CA PHE A 186 11.56 -26.71 -21.51
C PHE A 186 12.99 -27.17 -21.81
N PHE A 187 13.42 -28.29 -21.21
CA PHE A 187 14.77 -28.79 -21.40
C PHE A 187 14.98 -29.41 -22.80
N GLY A 188 13.95 -30.07 -23.33
CA GLY A 188 13.98 -30.67 -24.66
C GLY A 188 14.09 -29.71 -25.83
N LYS A 189 13.99 -28.40 -25.59
CA LYS A 189 14.20 -27.36 -26.61
C LYS A 189 15.62 -27.39 -27.15
N TYR A 190 16.60 -27.79 -26.33
CA TYR A 190 18.01 -27.89 -26.69
C TYR A 190 18.56 -29.23 -26.18
N PRO A 191 19.22 -30.03 -27.01
CA PRO A 191 19.78 -31.32 -26.59
C PRO A 191 20.72 -31.24 -25.39
N GLU A 192 21.51 -30.17 -25.30
CA GLU A 192 22.46 -29.94 -24.21
C GLU A 192 21.73 -29.71 -22.86
N LEU A 193 20.51 -29.17 -22.88
CA LEU A 193 19.72 -29.01 -21.67
C LEU A 193 19.07 -30.34 -21.23
N LEU A 194 18.74 -31.23 -22.15
CA LEU A 194 18.32 -32.58 -21.81
C LEU A 194 19.44 -33.39 -21.12
N GLU A 195 20.68 -33.26 -21.62
CA GLU A 195 21.85 -33.87 -20.97
C GLU A 195 22.06 -33.32 -19.56
N LEU A 196 21.82 -32.02 -19.35
CA LEU A 196 21.96 -31.36 -18.04
C LEU A 196 21.05 -31.99 -16.96
N VAL A 197 19.90 -32.54 -17.34
CA VAL A 197 18.89 -33.14 -16.46
C VAL A 197 18.73 -34.65 -16.67
N ALA A 198 19.64 -35.30 -17.38
CA ALA A 198 19.55 -36.73 -17.71
C ALA A 198 19.45 -37.62 -16.46
N ASP A 199 20.17 -37.26 -15.39
CA ASP A 199 20.18 -37.99 -14.13
C ASP A 199 19.00 -37.67 -13.19
N MET A 200 18.14 -36.74 -13.56
CA MET A 200 16.99 -36.32 -12.74
C MET A 200 15.74 -37.10 -13.12
N THR A 201 14.96 -37.52 -12.13
CA THR A 201 13.61 -38.04 -12.35
C THR A 201 12.63 -36.87 -12.65
N ASP A 202 11.47 -37.19 -13.21
CA ASP A 202 10.43 -36.18 -13.45
C ASP A 202 9.93 -35.54 -12.14
N GLU A 203 9.89 -36.32 -11.07
CA GLU A 203 9.58 -35.81 -9.75
C GLU A 203 10.63 -34.80 -9.27
N GLN A 204 11.92 -35.07 -9.47
CA GLN A 204 12.99 -34.13 -9.12
C GLN A 204 12.94 -32.85 -9.96
N ILE A 205 12.54 -32.94 -11.23
CA ILE A 205 12.28 -31.75 -12.08
C ILE A 205 11.12 -30.94 -11.54
N MET A 206 10.05 -31.57 -11.06
CA MET A 206 8.94 -30.88 -10.40
C MET A 206 9.36 -30.15 -9.12
N TYR A 207 10.37 -30.66 -8.41
CA TYR A 207 10.95 -29.99 -7.22
C TYR A 207 11.89 -28.82 -7.55
N LEU A 208 12.20 -28.56 -8.80
CA LEU A 208 12.85 -27.31 -9.23
C LEU A 208 11.90 -26.14 -9.01
N ASN A 209 11.89 -25.64 -7.78
CA ASN A 209 10.89 -24.72 -7.30
C ASN A 209 11.13 -23.27 -7.77
N ARG A 210 10.08 -22.44 -7.66
CA ARG A 210 10.18 -21.00 -7.87
C ARG A 210 10.84 -20.34 -6.64
N GLY A 211 11.57 -19.23 -6.88
CA GLY A 211 12.34 -18.56 -5.84
C GLY A 211 11.49 -18.01 -4.69
N GLY A 212 10.27 -17.54 -4.99
CA GLY A 212 9.32 -17.05 -3.99
C GLY A 212 8.82 -18.12 -3.01
N HIS A 213 9.06 -19.41 -3.30
CA HIS A 213 8.79 -20.53 -2.39
C HIS A 213 10.07 -21.13 -1.78
N ASP A 214 11.22 -20.49 -1.97
CA ASP A 214 12.48 -20.91 -1.34
C ASP A 214 12.78 -20.02 -0.13
N PRO A 215 12.69 -20.56 1.11
CA PRO A 215 12.89 -19.77 2.32
C PRO A 215 14.24 -19.05 2.40
N TYR A 216 15.30 -19.65 1.85
CA TYR A 216 16.63 -19.05 1.86
C TYR A 216 16.74 -17.87 0.89
N LYS A 217 16.19 -18.01 -0.32
CA LYS A 217 16.16 -16.94 -1.31
C LYS A 217 15.28 -15.77 -0.84
N VAL A 218 14.12 -16.08 -0.25
CA VAL A 218 13.20 -15.07 0.32
C VAL A 218 13.87 -14.35 1.48
N TYR A 219 14.49 -15.07 2.41
CA TYR A 219 15.21 -14.46 3.52
C TYR A 219 16.33 -13.51 3.04
N ALA A 220 17.15 -13.97 2.10
CA ALA A 220 18.24 -13.17 1.53
C ALA A 220 17.71 -11.87 0.88
N ALA A 221 16.62 -11.97 0.11
CA ALA A 221 15.98 -10.82 -0.51
C ALA A 221 15.43 -9.81 0.53
N TYR A 222 14.80 -10.30 1.59
CA TYR A 222 14.27 -9.45 2.66
C TYR A 222 15.39 -8.79 3.47
N ALA A 223 16.46 -9.52 3.76
CA ALA A 223 17.63 -8.97 4.45
C ALA A 223 18.28 -7.84 3.64
N GLU A 224 18.48 -8.06 2.34
CA GLU A 224 19.03 -7.04 1.42
C GLU A 224 18.11 -5.83 1.32
N ALA A 225 16.81 -6.03 1.10
CA ALA A 225 15.83 -4.95 1.03
C ALA A 225 15.79 -4.11 2.31
N THR A 226 15.95 -4.75 3.46
CA THR A 226 15.95 -4.06 4.77
C THR A 226 17.22 -3.24 4.97
N ALA A 227 18.37 -3.73 4.48
CA ALA A 227 19.66 -3.07 4.59
C ALA A 227 19.86 -1.95 3.58
N HIS A 228 19.18 -2.00 2.43
CA HIS A 228 19.31 -1.04 1.34
C HIS A 228 18.98 0.39 1.78
N LYS A 229 19.74 1.37 1.26
CA LYS A 229 19.61 2.80 1.58
C LYS A 229 19.50 3.65 0.31
N GLY A 230 18.88 4.81 0.46
CA GLY A 230 18.81 5.83 -0.58
C GLY A 230 17.72 5.60 -1.65
N GLN A 231 17.04 4.45 -1.63
CA GLN A 231 15.98 4.14 -2.61
C GLN A 231 14.90 3.28 -1.95
N PRO A 232 13.64 3.37 -2.39
CA PRO A 232 12.64 2.33 -2.11
C PRO A 232 13.05 1.02 -2.79
N THR A 233 12.64 -0.11 -2.22
CA THR A 233 12.97 -1.44 -2.76
C THR A 233 11.69 -2.18 -3.16
N VAL A 234 11.72 -2.83 -4.34
CA VAL A 234 10.71 -3.81 -4.74
C VAL A 234 11.35 -5.19 -4.87
N ILE A 235 10.70 -6.19 -4.30
CA ILE A 235 11.03 -7.61 -4.45
C ILE A 235 10.00 -8.22 -5.38
N LEU A 236 10.42 -8.68 -6.56
CA LEU A 236 9.58 -9.42 -7.50
C LEU A 236 9.76 -10.91 -7.21
N ALA A 237 8.80 -11.51 -6.50
CA ALA A 237 8.88 -12.88 -6.03
C ALA A 237 8.08 -13.82 -6.93
N HIS A 238 8.75 -14.66 -7.73
CA HIS A 238 8.09 -15.65 -8.56
C HIS A 238 7.55 -16.79 -7.71
N THR A 239 6.24 -16.96 -7.74
CA THR A 239 5.49 -17.96 -6.97
C THR A 239 4.62 -18.84 -7.89
N VAL A 240 3.83 -19.71 -7.28
CA VAL A 240 2.85 -20.55 -7.97
C VAL A 240 1.51 -20.36 -7.29
N LYS A 241 0.47 -20.03 -8.04
CA LYS A 241 -0.90 -19.92 -7.52
C LYS A 241 -1.36 -21.29 -7.01
N GLY A 242 -1.93 -21.34 -5.80
CA GLY A 242 -2.33 -22.59 -5.18
C GLY A 242 -1.16 -23.50 -4.78
N TYR A 243 0.04 -22.95 -4.52
CA TYR A 243 1.21 -23.71 -4.10
C TYR A 243 0.90 -24.66 -2.94
N GLY A 244 1.21 -25.93 -3.13
CA GLY A 244 0.94 -26.97 -2.16
C GLY A 244 -0.31 -27.80 -2.42
N LEU A 245 -1.26 -27.29 -3.20
CA LEU A 245 -2.52 -28.00 -3.48
C LEU A 245 -2.36 -29.22 -4.42
N GLY A 246 -1.20 -29.36 -5.08
CA GLY A 246 -0.95 -30.46 -6.00
C GLY A 246 -2.02 -30.54 -7.10
N GLY A 247 -2.50 -31.75 -7.38
CA GLY A 247 -3.56 -31.98 -8.39
C GLY A 247 -4.90 -31.32 -8.10
N ALA A 248 -5.13 -30.84 -6.88
CA ALA A 248 -6.38 -30.15 -6.50
C ALA A 248 -6.45 -28.69 -6.95
N GLY A 249 -5.42 -28.16 -7.62
CA GLY A 249 -5.47 -26.80 -8.14
C GLY A 249 -4.14 -26.05 -8.18
N GLU A 250 -2.99 -26.68 -7.99
CA GLU A 250 -1.69 -25.98 -8.09
C GLU A 250 -1.44 -25.56 -9.55
N ALA A 251 -1.26 -24.25 -9.77
CA ALA A 251 -1.10 -23.60 -11.07
C ALA A 251 -2.33 -23.70 -12.01
N ALA A 252 -3.47 -24.20 -11.56
CA ALA A 252 -4.68 -24.30 -12.37
C ALA A 252 -5.38 -22.92 -12.52
N ASN A 253 -6.13 -22.72 -13.59
CA ASN A 253 -6.90 -21.50 -13.78
C ASN A 253 -8.09 -21.41 -12.80
N ASP A 254 -8.63 -22.55 -12.41
CA ASP A 254 -9.76 -22.67 -11.47
C ASP A 254 -9.34 -22.71 -9.99
N THR A 255 -8.07 -22.56 -9.68
CA THR A 255 -7.53 -22.55 -8.30
C THR A 255 -8.33 -21.65 -7.36
N HIS A 256 -8.75 -20.47 -7.83
CA HIS A 256 -9.53 -19.52 -7.04
C HIS A 256 -10.93 -20.05 -6.66
N SER A 257 -11.47 -20.97 -7.42
CA SER A 257 -12.79 -21.55 -7.22
C SER A 257 -12.80 -22.82 -6.36
N VAL A 258 -11.63 -23.30 -5.97
CA VAL A 258 -11.48 -24.48 -5.09
C VAL A 258 -12.02 -24.15 -3.70
N LYS A 259 -13.13 -24.77 -3.31
CA LYS A 259 -13.80 -24.51 -2.02
C LYS A 259 -13.49 -25.58 -0.96
N LYS A 260 -13.18 -26.78 -1.38
CA LYS A 260 -12.95 -27.93 -0.48
C LYS A 260 -11.92 -28.88 -1.11
N LEU A 261 -11.01 -29.37 -0.30
CA LEU A 261 -10.09 -30.45 -0.67
C LEU A 261 -10.68 -31.81 -0.26
N ASP A 262 -10.48 -32.82 -1.08
CA ASP A 262 -10.76 -34.20 -0.70
C ASP A 262 -9.68 -34.73 0.26
N ILE A 263 -9.91 -35.91 0.84
CA ILE A 263 -9.02 -36.46 1.86
C ILE A 263 -7.63 -36.79 1.32
N ASP A 264 -7.50 -37.16 0.05
CA ASP A 264 -6.22 -37.49 -0.56
C ASP A 264 -5.41 -36.23 -0.84
N SER A 265 -6.06 -35.15 -1.26
CA SER A 265 -5.45 -33.84 -1.40
C SER A 265 -4.99 -33.28 -0.04
N LEU A 266 -5.78 -33.43 1.02
CA LEU A 266 -5.40 -33.05 2.38
C LEU A 266 -4.19 -33.86 2.87
N ARG A 267 -4.16 -35.18 2.59
CA ARG A 267 -3.02 -36.03 2.91
C ARG A 267 -1.76 -35.59 2.16
N GLY A 268 -1.87 -35.35 0.86
CA GLY A 268 -0.77 -34.85 0.04
C GLY A 268 -0.21 -33.50 0.54
N PHE A 269 -1.09 -32.59 0.93
CA PHE A 269 -0.70 -31.30 1.53
C PHE A 269 0.02 -31.49 2.86
N ARG A 270 -0.55 -32.27 3.78
CA ARG A 270 0.06 -32.58 5.08
C ARG A 270 1.47 -33.17 4.91
N ASP A 271 1.60 -34.20 4.07
CA ASP A 271 2.85 -34.90 3.87
C ASP A 271 3.92 -34.04 3.22
N ARG A 272 3.52 -33.22 2.25
CA ARG A 272 4.42 -32.28 1.57
C ARG A 272 5.03 -31.26 2.53
N PHE A 273 4.25 -30.78 3.48
CA PHE A 273 4.69 -29.77 4.46
C PHE A 273 5.11 -30.36 5.81
N GLY A 274 5.08 -31.69 5.97
CA GLY A 274 5.47 -32.38 7.19
C GLY A 274 4.63 -31.99 8.40
N ILE A 275 3.33 -31.73 8.20
CA ILE A 275 2.43 -31.34 9.28
C ILE A 275 2.11 -32.56 10.14
N PRO A 276 2.37 -32.57 11.47
CA PRO A 276 2.25 -33.75 12.31
C PRO A 276 0.78 -34.01 12.75
N ILE A 277 -0.09 -34.30 11.78
CA ILE A 277 -1.48 -34.67 11.98
C ILE A 277 -1.65 -36.13 11.53
N ALA A 278 -2.21 -36.99 12.40
CA ALA A 278 -2.45 -38.38 12.12
C ALA A 278 -3.58 -38.57 11.07
N ASP A 279 -3.54 -39.70 10.34
CA ASP A 279 -4.49 -39.98 9.27
C ASP A 279 -5.94 -39.99 9.71
N ASP A 280 -6.23 -40.49 10.92
CA ASP A 280 -7.56 -40.54 11.53
C ASP A 280 -8.09 -39.17 11.96
N GLN A 281 -7.25 -38.13 11.96
CA GLN A 281 -7.62 -36.76 12.28
C GLN A 281 -7.76 -35.87 11.05
N LEU A 282 -7.32 -36.31 9.87
CA LEU A 282 -7.30 -35.47 8.65
C LEU A 282 -8.69 -34.96 8.25
N GLU A 283 -9.73 -35.77 8.42
CA GLU A 283 -11.10 -35.39 8.07
C GLU A 283 -11.64 -34.24 8.91
N LYS A 284 -11.12 -34.09 10.15
CA LYS A 284 -11.50 -33.02 11.07
C LYS A 284 -10.76 -31.71 10.83
N VAL A 285 -9.69 -31.75 10.03
CA VAL A 285 -8.82 -30.59 9.74
C VAL A 285 -8.45 -29.81 11.03
N PRO A 286 -7.85 -30.47 12.04
CA PRO A 286 -7.61 -29.80 13.32
C PRO A 286 -6.54 -28.72 13.19
N TYR A 287 -6.63 -27.69 14.05
CA TYR A 287 -5.57 -26.69 14.14
C TYR A 287 -4.31 -27.32 14.74
N TYR A 288 -3.17 -27.11 14.06
CA TYR A 288 -1.88 -27.51 14.61
C TYR A 288 -1.17 -26.32 15.27
N ARG A 289 -0.72 -26.54 16.49
CA ARG A 289 0.14 -25.62 17.21
C ARG A 289 1.28 -26.40 17.85
N PRO A 290 2.56 -26.01 17.59
CA PRO A 290 3.70 -26.60 18.28
C PRO A 290 3.60 -26.43 19.81
N ALA A 291 4.30 -27.28 20.55
CA ALA A 291 4.35 -27.18 22.00
C ALA A 291 4.89 -25.81 22.46
N GLU A 292 4.40 -25.33 23.61
CA GLU A 292 4.72 -24.01 24.15
C GLU A 292 6.22 -23.79 24.40
N ASP A 293 6.95 -24.88 24.66
CA ASP A 293 8.40 -24.94 24.89
C ASP A 293 9.20 -25.37 23.66
N SER A 294 8.54 -25.44 22.48
CA SER A 294 9.24 -25.74 21.24
C SER A 294 10.15 -24.59 20.80
N PRO A 295 11.28 -24.89 20.15
CA PRO A 295 12.21 -23.87 19.66
C PRO A 295 11.54 -22.84 18.75
N GLU A 296 10.55 -23.24 17.96
CA GLU A 296 9.80 -22.37 17.04
C GLU A 296 8.97 -21.34 17.80
N ILE A 297 8.24 -21.76 18.82
CA ILE A 297 7.41 -20.88 19.66
C ILE A 297 8.29 -19.96 20.50
N GLU A 298 9.37 -20.46 21.08
CA GLU A 298 10.32 -19.62 21.82
C GLU A 298 10.98 -18.57 20.93
N TYR A 299 11.41 -18.95 19.70
CA TYR A 299 11.98 -18.03 18.73
C TYR A 299 10.97 -16.93 18.35
N MET A 300 9.75 -17.31 17.99
CA MET A 300 8.69 -16.38 17.62
C MET A 300 8.43 -15.37 18.75
N ARG A 301 8.25 -15.81 19.99
CA ARG A 301 8.02 -14.95 21.16
C ARG A 301 9.16 -13.98 21.41
N ARG A 302 10.40 -14.48 21.37
CA ARG A 302 11.59 -13.63 21.52
C ARG A 302 11.67 -12.56 20.45
N ARG A 303 11.38 -12.91 19.19
CA ARG A 303 11.35 -11.94 18.09
C ARG A 303 10.24 -10.91 18.28
N ARG A 304 9.03 -11.32 18.65
CA ARG A 304 7.92 -10.40 18.92
C ARG A 304 8.24 -9.44 20.09
N ALA A 305 8.80 -9.96 21.16
CA ALA A 305 9.24 -9.14 22.28
C ALA A 305 10.26 -8.07 21.86
N SER A 306 11.24 -8.42 21.03
CA SER A 306 12.25 -7.48 20.52
C SER A 306 11.67 -6.38 19.61
N LEU A 307 10.48 -6.60 19.04
CA LEU A 307 9.76 -5.63 18.21
C LEU A 307 8.75 -4.78 19.02
N GLY A 308 8.69 -4.97 20.34
CA GLY A 308 7.74 -4.26 21.21
C GLY A 308 6.37 -4.92 21.32
N GLY A 309 6.21 -6.15 20.83
CA GLY A 309 4.98 -6.94 20.91
C GLY A 309 4.53 -7.53 19.59
N SER A 310 3.36 -8.14 19.60
CA SER A 310 2.76 -8.77 18.43
C SER A 310 2.34 -7.77 17.35
N LEU A 311 2.44 -8.16 16.09
CA LEU A 311 1.97 -7.41 14.93
C LEU A 311 0.95 -8.27 14.15
N PRO A 312 -0.09 -7.66 13.56
CA PRO A 312 -0.46 -6.24 13.64
C PRO A 312 -0.96 -5.84 15.04
N ALA A 313 -0.88 -4.56 15.34
CA ALA A 313 -1.46 -3.97 16.54
C ALA A 313 -1.83 -2.51 16.24
N ARG A 314 -3.04 -2.10 16.64
CA ARG A 314 -3.49 -0.72 16.50
C ARG A 314 -3.65 -0.12 17.89
N LYS A 315 -3.09 1.06 18.07
CA LYS A 315 -3.22 1.84 19.30
C LYS A 315 -3.69 3.24 18.92
N ALA A 316 -4.65 3.76 19.66
CA ALA A 316 -5.14 5.12 19.52
C ALA A 316 -4.85 5.91 20.81
N ASP A 317 -3.62 5.78 21.29
CA ASP A 317 -3.15 6.45 22.51
C ASP A 317 -2.46 7.76 22.16
N PHE A 318 -3.16 8.87 22.35
CA PHE A 318 -2.67 10.22 22.10
C PHE A 318 -3.37 11.22 23.02
N ASN A 319 -2.69 12.34 23.28
CA ASN A 319 -3.28 13.44 24.04
C ASN A 319 -4.37 14.15 23.23
N ALA A 320 -5.51 14.41 23.83
CA ALA A 320 -6.58 15.18 23.21
C ALA A 320 -6.11 16.59 22.83
N MET A 321 -6.40 17.01 21.62
CA MET A 321 -6.14 18.38 21.17
C MET A 321 -7.14 19.37 21.78
N GLN A 322 -6.66 20.54 22.15
CA GLN A 322 -7.52 21.62 22.60
C GLN A 322 -8.01 22.45 21.42
N THR A 323 -9.31 22.45 21.19
CA THR A 323 -9.92 23.27 20.15
C THR A 323 -9.76 24.76 20.49
N PRO A 324 -9.32 25.61 19.55
CA PRO A 324 -9.28 27.05 19.74
C PRO A 324 -10.69 27.59 20.10
N PRO A 325 -10.80 28.54 21.02
CA PRO A 325 -12.10 29.12 21.35
C PRO A 325 -12.65 29.94 20.18
N LEU A 326 -13.96 29.96 20.02
CA LEU A 326 -14.64 30.63 18.91
C LEU A 326 -14.23 32.11 18.73
N LYS A 327 -13.92 32.83 19.83
CA LYS A 327 -13.38 34.19 19.81
C LYS A 327 -12.11 34.39 18.98
N THR A 328 -11.35 33.31 18.74
CA THR A 328 -10.15 33.30 17.88
C THR A 328 -10.51 33.73 16.44
N PHE A 329 -11.73 33.45 16.03
CA PHE A 329 -12.26 33.76 14.70
C PHE A 329 -13.17 35.02 14.67
N ALA A 330 -13.09 35.92 15.68
CA ALA A 330 -13.96 37.07 15.81
C ALA A 330 -14.10 37.89 14.51
N LYS A 331 -12.99 38.08 13.78
CA LYS A 331 -12.99 38.81 12.50
C LYS A 331 -13.84 38.17 11.41
N GLN A 332 -13.98 36.84 11.43
CA GLN A 332 -14.82 36.08 10.48
C GLN A 332 -16.27 36.03 10.96
N LEU A 333 -16.50 36.12 12.28
CA LEU A 333 -17.81 36.01 12.89
C LEU A 333 -18.58 37.34 12.87
N GLU A 334 -17.86 38.47 12.93
CA GLU A 334 -18.49 39.79 13.04
C GLU A 334 -19.03 40.27 11.69
N SER A 335 -18.17 40.62 10.74
CA SER A 335 -18.56 41.09 9.42
C SER A 335 -17.38 41.22 8.47
N SER A 336 -17.62 41.10 7.18
CA SER A 336 -16.66 41.48 6.13
C SER A 336 -16.64 42.98 5.85
N GLY A 337 -17.55 43.75 6.46
CA GLY A 337 -17.79 45.15 6.13
C GLY A 337 -18.34 45.31 4.71
N GLU A 338 -17.82 46.27 3.96
CA GLU A 338 -18.16 46.51 2.55
C GLU A 338 -17.37 45.60 1.57
N ARG A 339 -16.55 44.68 2.07
CA ARG A 339 -15.74 43.81 1.21
C ARG A 339 -16.51 42.57 0.80
N GLU A 340 -16.61 42.35 -0.48
CA GLU A 340 -17.04 41.09 -1.04
C GLU A 340 -15.93 40.06 -0.83
N ILE A 341 -16.25 38.90 -0.25
CA ILE A 341 -15.31 37.83 0.07
C ILE A 341 -15.90 36.50 -0.41
N SER A 342 -15.15 35.77 -1.22
CA SER A 342 -15.53 34.41 -1.55
C SER A 342 -15.37 33.48 -0.33
N THR A 343 -16.17 32.43 -0.26
CA THR A 343 -16.05 31.42 0.80
C THR A 343 -14.68 30.74 0.78
N THR A 344 -14.06 30.53 -0.40
CA THR A 344 -12.67 30.04 -0.52
C THR A 344 -11.67 30.96 0.19
N MET A 345 -11.77 32.29 -0.03
CA MET A 345 -10.89 33.25 0.66
C MET A 345 -11.18 33.33 2.16
N ALA A 346 -12.43 33.17 2.57
CA ALA A 346 -12.79 33.08 3.97
C ALA A 346 -12.16 31.85 4.62
N PHE A 347 -12.22 30.70 3.96
CA PHE A 347 -11.56 29.46 4.40
C PHE A 347 -10.04 29.65 4.54
N VAL A 348 -9.36 30.24 3.56
CA VAL A 348 -7.90 30.50 3.62
C VAL A 348 -7.54 31.36 4.83
N ARG A 349 -8.39 32.31 5.22
CA ARG A 349 -8.21 33.14 6.43
C ARG A 349 -8.39 32.30 7.71
N VAL A 350 -9.42 31.45 7.77
CA VAL A 350 -9.62 30.51 8.88
C VAL A 350 -8.41 29.59 9.01
N LEU A 351 -7.97 28.98 7.92
CA LEU A 351 -6.79 28.11 7.87
C LEU A 351 -5.53 28.84 8.36
N SER A 352 -5.30 30.09 7.90
CA SER A 352 -4.18 30.92 8.35
C SER A 352 -4.24 31.22 9.86
N THR A 353 -5.45 31.34 10.42
CA THR A 353 -5.64 31.53 11.86
C THR A 353 -5.34 30.26 12.64
N LEU A 354 -5.81 29.10 12.17
CA LEU A 354 -5.55 27.79 12.77
C LEU A 354 -4.06 27.45 12.79
N ILE A 355 -3.34 27.71 11.70
CA ILE A 355 -1.89 27.45 11.60
C ILE A 355 -1.09 28.29 12.63
N LYS A 356 -1.58 29.46 13.00
CA LYS A 356 -0.93 30.33 14.00
C LYS A 356 -1.29 29.98 15.44
N ASP A 357 -2.24 29.09 15.65
CA ASP A 357 -2.63 28.66 16.98
C ASP A 357 -1.48 27.89 17.66
N LYS A 358 -1.21 28.23 18.92
CA LYS A 358 -0.06 27.67 19.66
C LYS A 358 -0.26 26.21 20.07
N SER A 359 -1.51 25.76 20.18
CA SER A 359 -1.83 24.42 20.64
C SER A 359 -1.96 23.40 19.51
N ILE A 360 -2.57 23.79 18.38
CA ILE A 360 -2.86 22.89 17.27
C ILE A 360 -2.16 23.26 15.96
N GLY A 361 -1.58 24.44 15.86
CA GLY A 361 -1.04 24.94 14.59
C GLY A 361 0.01 24.04 13.96
N SER A 362 0.85 23.38 14.77
CA SER A 362 1.83 22.42 14.27
C SER A 362 1.22 21.14 13.69
N SER A 363 -0.02 20.83 14.07
CA SER A 363 -0.76 19.66 13.55
C SER A 363 -1.56 19.97 12.29
N ILE A 364 -1.74 21.25 11.91
CA ILE A 364 -2.46 21.64 10.70
C ILE A 364 -1.58 21.42 9.48
N VAL A 365 -2.11 20.71 8.50
CA VAL A 365 -1.41 20.42 7.24
C VAL A 365 -2.31 20.69 6.04
N PRO A 366 -2.06 21.77 5.28
CA PRO A 366 -2.68 21.95 3.97
C PRO A 366 -2.09 20.98 2.95
N ILE A 367 -2.96 20.34 2.17
CA ILE A 367 -2.61 19.44 1.07
C ILE A 367 -3.31 19.95 -0.16
N VAL A 368 -2.58 20.15 -1.24
CA VAL A 368 -3.11 20.63 -2.52
C VAL A 368 -2.52 19.80 -3.67
N PRO A 369 -3.28 19.53 -4.73
CA PRO A 369 -2.71 18.95 -5.95
C PRO A 369 -1.75 19.95 -6.64
N ASP A 370 -2.26 21.06 -7.18
CA ASP A 370 -1.45 22.08 -7.89
C ASP A 370 -2.14 23.47 -7.89
N GLU A 371 -3.21 23.66 -7.12
CA GLU A 371 -4.10 24.82 -7.28
C GLU A 371 -3.97 25.84 -6.14
N ALA A 372 -2.90 25.83 -5.38
CA ALA A 372 -2.73 26.72 -4.23
C ALA A 372 -2.86 28.22 -4.59
N ARG A 373 -2.34 28.64 -5.74
CA ARG A 373 -2.49 30.02 -6.22
C ARG A 373 -3.94 30.34 -6.60
N THR A 374 -4.63 29.41 -7.24
CA THR A 374 -6.06 29.58 -7.60
C THR A 374 -6.94 29.74 -6.35
N PHE A 375 -6.58 29.06 -5.27
CA PHE A 375 -7.30 29.18 -3.99
C PHE A 375 -6.86 30.40 -3.15
N GLY A 376 -5.91 31.22 -3.63
CA GLY A 376 -5.40 32.37 -2.90
C GLY A 376 -4.50 32.01 -1.72
N MET A 377 -3.82 30.86 -1.79
CA MET A 377 -2.92 30.35 -0.76
C MET A 377 -1.45 30.71 -0.97
N GLU A 378 -1.10 31.41 -2.05
CA GLU A 378 0.29 31.76 -2.39
C GLU A 378 1.02 32.53 -1.28
N GLY A 379 0.27 33.31 -0.49
CA GLY A 379 0.80 34.01 0.68
C GLY A 379 1.34 33.07 1.78
N MET A 380 0.94 31.81 1.75
CA MET A 380 1.40 30.79 2.71
C MET A 380 2.75 30.16 2.29
N PHE A 381 3.14 30.19 1.03
CA PHE A 381 4.38 29.56 0.55
C PHE A 381 5.61 30.08 1.30
N ARG A 382 5.75 31.39 1.40
CA ARG A 382 6.87 32.01 2.11
C ARG A 382 6.88 31.67 3.61
N GLN A 383 5.71 31.63 4.24
CA GLN A 383 5.58 31.45 5.68
C GLN A 383 5.77 29.97 6.09
N LEU A 384 5.17 29.07 5.34
CA LEU A 384 5.05 27.65 5.70
C LEU A 384 6.06 26.77 4.96
N GLY A 385 6.37 27.13 3.72
CA GLY A 385 7.14 26.30 2.79
C GLY A 385 6.34 25.09 2.29
N ILE A 386 6.64 24.69 1.07
CA ILE A 386 6.21 23.42 0.49
C ILE A 386 7.24 22.36 0.88
N TYR A 387 6.78 21.23 1.37
CA TYR A 387 7.67 20.17 1.80
C TYR A 387 8.37 19.50 0.62
N THR A 388 9.67 19.33 0.73
CA THR A 388 10.47 18.43 -0.11
C THR A 388 11.61 17.85 0.71
N SER A 389 11.90 16.56 0.54
CA SER A 389 12.96 15.88 1.30
C SER A 389 14.35 16.45 1.05
N GLU A 390 14.57 17.07 -0.11
CA GLU A 390 15.86 17.62 -0.52
C GLU A 390 16.04 19.12 -0.27
N GLY A 391 14.95 19.84 0.01
CA GLY A 391 14.94 21.30 0.08
C GLY A 391 15.08 21.96 -1.30
N GLN A 392 15.08 23.27 -1.34
CA GLN A 392 15.14 24.04 -2.59
C GLN A 392 16.58 24.18 -3.07
N LYS A 393 16.89 23.62 -4.25
CA LYS A 393 18.22 23.61 -4.87
C LYS A 393 18.44 24.73 -5.90
N TYR A 394 17.45 25.58 -6.10
CA TYR A 394 17.47 26.68 -7.07
C TYR A 394 16.89 27.94 -6.45
N VAL A 395 17.13 29.07 -7.08
CA VAL A 395 16.51 30.35 -6.72
C VAL A 395 15.23 30.50 -7.53
N PRO A 396 14.04 30.61 -6.89
CA PRO A 396 12.80 30.78 -7.64
C PRO A 396 12.84 32.09 -8.43
N HIS A 397 12.25 32.09 -9.64
CA HIS A 397 12.24 33.30 -10.49
C HIS A 397 11.48 34.47 -9.85
N ASP A 398 10.52 34.16 -8.98
CA ASP A 398 9.69 35.12 -8.24
C ASP A 398 10.26 35.50 -6.86
N HIS A 399 11.53 35.15 -6.55
CA HIS A 399 12.14 35.34 -5.23
C HIS A 399 12.16 36.79 -4.73
N GLN A 400 12.03 37.77 -5.62
CA GLN A 400 11.93 39.19 -5.27
C GLN A 400 10.49 39.61 -4.94
N GLN A 401 9.50 38.78 -5.18
CA GLN A 401 8.11 39.06 -4.85
C GLN A 401 7.82 38.81 -3.37
N ILE A 402 6.79 39.45 -2.83
CA ILE A 402 6.38 39.26 -1.43
C ILE A 402 5.88 37.83 -1.18
N MET A 403 5.21 37.25 -2.18
CA MET A 403 4.61 35.91 -2.14
C MET A 403 5.29 35.00 -3.18
N TYR A 404 6.53 34.59 -2.88
CA TYR A 404 7.31 33.74 -3.78
C TYR A 404 7.17 32.24 -3.44
N TYR A 405 7.40 31.41 -4.44
CA TYR A 405 7.44 29.96 -4.30
C TYR A 405 8.62 29.53 -3.43
N LYS A 406 8.36 28.70 -2.41
CA LYS A 406 9.38 28.25 -1.48
C LYS A 406 9.22 26.78 -1.13
N GLU A 407 10.24 26.00 -1.41
CA GLU A 407 10.40 24.61 -0.95
C GLU A 407 11.29 24.57 0.29
N ASP A 408 11.00 23.67 1.22
CA ASP A 408 11.74 23.53 2.47
C ASP A 408 11.66 22.09 3.00
N LYS A 409 12.78 21.59 3.55
CA LYS A 409 12.81 20.28 4.23
C LYS A 409 11.87 20.18 5.42
N LYS A 410 11.52 21.31 6.01
CA LYS A 410 10.55 21.44 7.12
C LYS A 410 9.25 22.09 6.65
N GLY A 411 9.02 22.15 5.35
CA GLY A 411 7.81 22.70 4.78
C GLY A 411 6.55 22.07 5.38
N VAL A 412 5.50 22.85 5.50
CA VAL A 412 4.23 22.42 6.10
C VAL A 412 3.23 21.98 5.05
N ILE A 413 3.23 22.64 3.89
CA ILE A 413 2.32 22.37 2.79
C ILE A 413 2.79 21.13 2.05
N LEU A 414 1.87 20.19 1.79
CA LEU A 414 2.09 19.10 0.83
C LEU A 414 1.46 19.50 -0.50
N GLU A 415 2.30 19.67 -1.52
CA GLU A 415 1.88 19.95 -2.90
C GLU A 415 2.22 18.73 -3.76
N GLU A 416 1.18 17.98 -4.14
CA GLU A 416 1.33 16.63 -4.68
C GLU A 416 1.42 16.59 -6.22
N GLY A 417 1.25 17.74 -6.88
CA GLY A 417 1.07 17.82 -8.33
C GLY A 417 -0.36 17.44 -8.74
N ILE A 418 -0.65 17.43 -10.02
CA ILE A 418 -1.97 17.08 -10.58
C ILE A 418 -2.22 15.57 -10.37
N ASN A 419 -2.44 15.20 -9.13
CA ASN A 419 -2.58 13.82 -8.66
C ASN A 419 -3.51 13.77 -7.45
N GLU A 420 -4.80 13.76 -7.67
CA GLU A 420 -5.80 13.76 -6.60
C GLU A 420 -5.74 12.46 -5.78
N ALA A 421 -5.44 11.32 -6.41
CA ALA A 421 -5.27 10.05 -5.70
C ALA A 421 -4.06 10.09 -4.74
N GLY A 422 -2.97 10.73 -5.14
CA GLY A 422 -1.81 10.98 -4.29
C GLY A 422 -2.12 11.93 -3.14
N ALA A 423 -2.76 13.07 -3.44
CA ALA A 423 -3.16 14.04 -2.42
C ALA A 423 -4.10 13.44 -1.37
N MET A 424 -5.08 12.62 -1.80
CA MET A 424 -5.97 11.91 -0.88
C MET A 424 -5.23 10.85 -0.06
N SER A 425 -4.26 10.16 -0.64
CA SER A 425 -3.43 9.18 0.07
C SER A 425 -2.50 9.85 1.11
N ALA A 426 -1.93 11.03 0.80
CA ALA A 426 -1.20 11.85 1.76
C ALA A 426 -2.11 12.32 2.91
N TRP A 427 -3.33 12.76 2.58
CA TRP A 427 -4.33 13.12 3.56
C TRP A 427 -4.68 11.94 4.47
N LEU A 428 -4.92 10.74 3.90
CA LEU A 428 -5.24 9.53 4.66
C LEU A 428 -4.10 9.14 5.62
N ALA A 429 -2.86 9.20 5.15
CA ALA A 429 -1.70 8.89 5.97
C ALA A 429 -1.55 9.85 7.18
N LEU A 430 -1.82 11.15 6.99
CA LEU A 430 -1.87 12.14 8.07
C LEU A 430 -3.09 11.96 8.97
N ALA A 431 -4.26 11.72 8.38
CA ALA A 431 -5.53 11.56 9.08
C ALA A 431 -5.56 10.31 10.00
N THR A 432 -4.67 9.34 9.74
CA THR A 432 -4.46 8.13 10.56
C THR A 432 -3.19 8.19 11.42
N ALA A 433 -2.42 9.28 11.38
CA ALA A 433 -1.15 9.40 12.10
C ALA A 433 -1.33 9.32 13.64
N TYR A 434 -2.52 9.60 14.15
CA TYR A 434 -2.85 9.41 15.57
C TYR A 434 -2.69 7.95 16.02
N SER A 435 -2.98 6.98 15.14
CA SER A 435 -2.86 5.55 15.44
C SER A 435 -1.57 4.92 14.89
N THR A 436 -1.03 5.42 13.78
CA THR A 436 0.19 4.87 13.18
C THR A 436 1.47 5.40 13.82
N SER A 437 1.42 6.59 14.40
CA SER A 437 2.61 7.31 14.92
C SER A 437 2.36 7.99 16.27
N SER A 438 1.20 7.78 16.93
CA SER A 438 0.76 8.48 18.13
C SER A 438 0.90 10.01 18.02
N CYS A 439 0.74 10.53 16.80
CA CYS A 439 0.90 11.93 16.44
C CYS A 439 -0.37 12.41 15.75
N PRO A 440 -1.35 12.97 16.49
CA PRO A 440 -2.58 13.43 15.89
C PRO A 440 -2.32 14.63 14.98
N MET A 441 -2.75 14.52 13.72
CA MET A 441 -2.66 15.57 12.72
C MET A 441 -4.06 16.00 12.26
N ILE A 442 -4.16 17.20 11.72
CA ILE A 442 -5.40 17.79 11.18
C ILE A 442 -5.13 18.17 9.72
N PRO A 443 -5.20 17.22 8.80
CA PRO A 443 -4.98 17.51 7.38
C PRO A 443 -6.22 18.14 6.75
N PHE A 444 -5.96 19.11 5.87
CA PHE A 444 -6.93 19.76 5.00
C PHE A 444 -6.54 19.46 3.56
N TYR A 445 -7.29 18.61 2.89
CA TYR A 445 -7.12 18.39 1.45
C TYR A 445 -8.04 19.33 0.71
N ILE A 446 -7.44 20.25 -0.06
CA ILE A 446 -8.12 21.34 -0.77
C ILE A 446 -8.02 21.07 -2.27
N PHE A 447 -9.14 20.95 -2.95
CA PHE A 447 -9.24 20.55 -4.35
C PHE A 447 -10.35 21.28 -5.08
N TYR A 448 -10.33 21.28 -6.40
CA TYR A 448 -11.49 21.64 -7.18
C TYR A 448 -12.64 20.70 -6.87
N SER A 449 -13.74 21.21 -6.39
CA SER A 449 -14.88 20.40 -5.93
C SER A 449 -15.31 19.36 -6.98
N MET A 450 -15.36 19.75 -8.25
CA MET A 450 -15.75 18.85 -9.35
C MET A 450 -14.80 17.66 -9.53
N PHE A 451 -13.53 17.78 -9.18
CA PHE A 451 -12.52 16.73 -9.33
C PHE A 451 -12.23 15.96 -8.04
N GLY A 452 -12.96 16.21 -6.96
CA GLY A 452 -12.82 15.52 -5.69
C GLY A 452 -13.37 14.10 -5.73
N PHE A 453 -14.55 13.88 -5.18
CA PHE A 453 -15.14 12.54 -5.01
C PHE A 453 -15.23 11.71 -6.29
N GLN A 454 -15.32 12.32 -7.45
CA GLN A 454 -15.31 11.60 -8.74
C GLN A 454 -14.01 10.84 -8.98
N ARG A 455 -12.86 11.35 -8.49
CA ARG A 455 -11.53 10.76 -8.68
C ARG A 455 -11.02 10.00 -7.48
N ILE A 456 -11.54 10.30 -6.28
CA ILE A 456 -11.04 9.75 -5.03
C ILE A 456 -12.08 8.93 -4.27
N GLY A 457 -13.19 8.56 -4.89
CA GLY A 457 -14.31 7.89 -4.22
C GLY A 457 -13.88 6.64 -3.46
N ASP A 458 -13.12 5.78 -4.08
CA ASP A 458 -12.62 4.55 -3.45
C ASP A 458 -11.65 4.84 -2.30
N LEU A 459 -10.73 5.79 -2.46
CA LEU A 459 -9.84 6.26 -1.38
C LEU A 459 -10.62 6.92 -0.24
N ALA A 460 -11.72 7.61 -0.53
CA ALA A 460 -12.58 8.20 0.48
C ALA A 460 -13.32 7.13 1.30
N TRP A 461 -13.75 6.03 0.67
CA TRP A 461 -14.26 4.86 1.37
C TRP A 461 -13.18 4.22 2.25
N ALA A 462 -11.99 3.98 1.70
CA ALA A 462 -10.86 3.45 2.46
C ALA A 462 -10.49 4.34 3.65
N ALA A 463 -10.61 5.66 3.51
CA ALA A 463 -10.41 6.61 4.59
C ALA A 463 -11.46 6.45 5.70
N GLY A 464 -12.72 6.26 5.34
CA GLY A 464 -13.80 5.94 6.27
C GLY A 464 -13.51 4.65 7.04
N ASP A 465 -13.15 3.59 6.34
CA ASP A 465 -12.82 2.29 6.91
C ASP A 465 -11.58 2.33 7.80
N SER A 466 -10.62 3.21 7.48
CA SER A 466 -9.41 3.45 8.28
C SER A 466 -9.63 4.29 9.53
N GLN A 467 -10.85 4.78 9.78
CA GLN A 467 -11.16 5.74 10.84
C GLN A 467 -10.34 7.03 10.73
N ALA A 468 -10.12 7.51 9.51
CA ALA A 468 -9.37 8.73 9.23
C ALA A 468 -10.08 9.97 9.77
N ARG A 469 -9.29 11.00 10.15
CA ARG A 469 -9.78 12.24 10.78
C ARG A 469 -9.17 13.45 10.08
N GLY A 470 -10.00 14.32 9.49
CA GLY A 470 -9.53 15.52 8.80
C GLY A 470 -10.62 16.14 7.96
N PHE A 471 -10.24 17.09 7.12
CA PHE A 471 -11.16 17.89 6.32
C PHE A 471 -10.87 17.73 4.83
N LEU A 472 -11.95 17.56 4.05
CA LEU A 472 -11.94 17.56 2.60
C LEU A 472 -12.64 18.84 2.15
N ILE A 473 -11.93 19.72 1.45
CA ILE A 473 -12.40 21.06 1.10
C ILE A 473 -12.56 21.17 -0.41
N GLY A 474 -13.80 21.07 -0.88
CA GLY A 474 -14.15 21.34 -2.27
C GLY A 474 -14.21 22.86 -2.51
N ALA A 475 -13.22 23.39 -3.21
CA ALA A 475 -13.17 24.80 -3.59
C ALA A 475 -13.71 25.04 -5.00
N THR A 476 -13.99 26.28 -5.36
CA THR A 476 -14.48 26.68 -6.70
C THR A 476 -15.68 25.85 -7.19
N ALA A 477 -16.69 25.71 -6.33
CA ALA A 477 -17.84 24.83 -6.57
C ALA A 477 -19.05 25.50 -7.23
N GLY A 478 -19.12 26.84 -7.24
CA GLY A 478 -20.33 27.58 -7.56
C GLY A 478 -20.78 27.48 -9.02
N ARG A 479 -21.98 26.95 -9.27
CA ARG A 479 -22.57 26.85 -10.62
C ARG A 479 -22.76 28.19 -11.30
N THR A 480 -23.10 29.23 -10.53
CA THR A 480 -23.43 30.57 -11.04
C THR A 480 -22.23 31.49 -11.08
N THR A 481 -21.16 31.19 -10.36
CA THR A 481 -19.96 32.02 -10.21
C THR A 481 -18.79 31.62 -11.07
N LEU A 482 -18.89 30.49 -11.78
CA LEU A 482 -17.81 29.93 -12.60
C LEU A 482 -18.09 29.98 -14.11
N ASN A 483 -18.70 31.07 -14.59
CA ASN A 483 -19.06 31.22 -16.00
C ASN A 483 -17.89 31.06 -16.98
N GLY A 484 -16.70 31.53 -16.62
CA GLY A 484 -15.50 31.41 -17.45
C GLY A 484 -14.84 30.03 -17.42
N GLU A 485 -15.13 29.21 -16.41
CA GLU A 485 -14.50 27.90 -16.20
C GLU A 485 -15.23 26.76 -16.93
N GLY A 486 -16.46 26.97 -17.37
CA GLY A 486 -17.29 25.97 -18.06
C GLY A 486 -17.87 24.89 -17.15
N LEU A 487 -18.70 24.02 -17.75
CA LEU A 487 -19.44 22.99 -17.02
C LEU A 487 -18.55 22.00 -16.25
N GLN A 488 -17.37 21.74 -16.74
CA GLN A 488 -16.42 20.81 -16.11
C GLN A 488 -15.95 21.22 -14.71
N HIS A 489 -16.12 22.48 -14.33
CA HIS A 489 -15.79 22.99 -12.99
C HIS A 489 -17.03 23.29 -12.13
N GLN A 490 -18.22 23.19 -12.71
CA GLN A 490 -19.47 23.49 -12.01
C GLN A 490 -20.01 22.26 -11.29
N ASP A 491 -19.67 22.14 -10.03
CA ASP A 491 -20.10 21.01 -9.18
C ASP A 491 -21.55 21.18 -8.71
N GLY A 492 -22.26 20.08 -8.68
CA GLY A 492 -23.62 20.00 -8.14
C GLY A 492 -23.96 18.65 -7.54
N HIS A 493 -22.97 17.74 -7.43
CA HIS A 493 -23.22 16.38 -6.99
C HIS A 493 -22.23 15.88 -5.93
N SER A 494 -21.19 16.63 -5.54
CA SER A 494 -20.23 16.18 -4.53
C SER A 494 -20.88 15.83 -3.21
N HIS A 495 -21.90 16.55 -2.76
CA HIS A 495 -22.65 16.21 -1.55
C HIS A 495 -23.39 14.86 -1.65
N ILE A 496 -23.90 14.51 -2.84
CA ILE A 496 -24.54 13.23 -3.07
C ILE A 496 -23.51 12.10 -2.95
N LEU A 497 -22.34 12.28 -3.55
CA LEU A 497 -21.23 11.32 -3.47
C LEU A 497 -20.70 11.19 -2.04
N ALA A 498 -20.49 12.31 -1.34
CA ALA A 498 -20.05 12.32 0.05
C ALA A 498 -21.01 11.57 0.98
N ASN A 499 -22.32 11.70 0.75
CA ASN A 499 -23.35 11.01 1.55
C ASN A 499 -23.34 9.49 1.37
N THR A 500 -22.67 8.95 0.37
CA THR A 500 -22.49 7.49 0.22
C THR A 500 -21.46 6.94 1.22
N ILE A 501 -20.65 7.79 1.83
CA ILE A 501 -19.61 7.40 2.79
C ILE A 501 -20.16 7.60 4.21
N PRO A 502 -20.39 6.52 4.99
CA PRO A 502 -21.20 6.56 6.21
C PRO A 502 -20.70 7.54 7.29
N ASN A 503 -19.39 7.78 7.37
CA ASN A 503 -18.77 8.64 8.38
C ASN A 503 -18.27 9.99 7.82
N CYS A 504 -18.61 10.31 6.56
CA CYS A 504 -18.38 11.64 5.97
C CYS A 504 -19.56 12.56 6.29
N ARG A 505 -19.26 13.74 6.85
CA ARG A 505 -20.27 14.77 7.11
C ARG A 505 -20.07 15.93 6.16
N SER A 506 -21.08 16.24 5.36
CA SER A 506 -21.03 17.30 4.35
C SER A 506 -21.59 18.60 4.89
N TYR A 507 -20.93 19.71 4.55
CA TYR A 507 -21.35 21.07 4.85
C TYR A 507 -21.20 21.93 3.58
N ASP A 508 -22.12 22.88 3.39
CA ASP A 508 -22.08 23.85 2.29
C ASP A 508 -22.24 25.26 2.89
N ALA A 509 -21.12 25.88 3.21
CA ALA A 509 -21.09 27.18 3.85
C ALA A 509 -21.30 28.29 2.82
N ALA A 510 -22.35 29.12 3.01
CA ALA A 510 -22.66 30.28 2.17
C ALA A 510 -21.94 31.56 2.66
N TYR A 511 -21.66 31.66 3.96
CA TYR A 511 -21.10 32.86 4.58
C TYR A 511 -19.78 32.55 5.33
N SER A 512 -18.95 33.60 5.47
CA SER A 512 -17.65 33.51 6.15
C SER A 512 -17.74 33.00 7.60
N TYR A 513 -18.79 33.40 8.33
CA TYR A 513 -19.00 32.97 9.71
C TYR A 513 -19.39 31.51 9.85
N GLU A 514 -19.95 30.89 8.81
CA GLU A 514 -20.30 29.46 8.80
C GLU A 514 -19.07 28.59 8.65
N LEU A 515 -17.98 29.12 8.10
CA LEU A 515 -16.70 28.42 7.96
C LEU A 515 -15.87 28.44 9.26
N ALA A 516 -16.10 29.39 10.14
CA ALA A 516 -15.39 29.54 11.40
C ALA A 516 -15.99 28.68 12.51
#